data_2439206c71aabb88f65fc2be346a202f
#
_entry.id   2439206c71aabb88f65fc2be346a202f
#
_cell.length_a   1.000
_cell.length_b   1.000
_cell.length_c   1.000
_cell.angle_alpha   90.00
_cell.angle_beta   90.00
_cell.angle_gamma   90.00
#
_symmetry.space_group_name_H-M   'P 1'
#
loop_
_entity.id
_entity.type
_entity.pdbx_description
1 polymer ?
#
loop_
_entity_poly.entity_id
_entity_poly.type
_entity_poly.pdbx_seq_one_letter_code
_entity_poly.pdbx_strand_id
1 'polypeptide(L)'
;QTGYDADNLVSAKLHKLRSLFPSLSAKPFRLLDFGCGVGNLYKQVADFFPTAVYTGVDPSKDSIQKARSRFQGDADFQEHDSNQWEANGYDLIFSAGVFHHIPHIEHTELINKLSSLLNQGGRLVIWEHNPLNPVTQKIVKDCPFDEDAVLVPSKNIKSHFTRVSLSNVQVIYTTFFPKFLSALNFMDPYLGWLPLGGQYLVTGQKD
;
A
#
# COMPACT_ATOMS: atom_id res chain seq x y z
N GLN A 1 3.60 10.08 -17.38
CA GLN A 1 3.96 8.65 -17.20
C GLN A 1 5.36 8.59 -16.59
N THR A 2 5.54 7.90 -15.47
CA THR A 2 6.85 7.68 -14.81
C THR A 2 7.85 6.95 -15.70
N GLY A 3 7.39 6.42 -16.83
CA GLY A 3 8.16 5.54 -17.71
C GLY A 3 8.38 4.14 -17.14
N TYR A 4 7.97 3.88 -15.89
CA TYR A 4 7.95 2.52 -15.31
C TYR A 4 6.66 1.81 -15.70
N ASP A 5 6.78 0.53 -16.03
CA ASP A 5 5.65 -0.37 -16.17
C ASP A 5 4.98 -0.57 -14.78
N ALA A 6 3.67 -0.63 -14.73
CA ALA A 6 2.91 -0.83 -13.49
C ALA A 6 3.36 -2.11 -12.75
N ASP A 7 3.65 -3.18 -13.49
CA ASP A 7 4.14 -4.45 -12.92
C ASP A 7 5.50 -4.27 -12.21
N ASN A 8 6.40 -3.44 -12.74
CA ASN A 8 7.69 -3.15 -12.11
C ASN A 8 7.53 -2.35 -10.81
N LEU A 9 6.58 -1.42 -10.74
CA LEU A 9 6.31 -0.66 -9.53
C LEU A 9 5.71 -1.55 -8.42
N VAL A 10 4.82 -2.46 -8.78
CA VAL A 10 4.25 -3.45 -7.84
C VAL A 10 5.36 -4.37 -7.33
N SER A 11 6.19 -4.92 -8.22
CA SER A 11 7.33 -5.77 -7.84
C SER A 11 8.28 -5.07 -6.86
N ALA A 12 8.64 -3.80 -7.11
CA ALA A 12 9.48 -3.02 -6.20
C ALA A 12 8.86 -2.87 -4.80
N LYS A 13 7.53 -2.67 -4.72
CA LYS A 13 6.81 -2.60 -3.45
C LYS A 13 6.88 -3.92 -2.70
N LEU A 14 6.63 -5.05 -3.38
CA LEU A 14 6.68 -6.38 -2.76
C LEU A 14 8.08 -6.77 -2.31
N HIS A 15 9.12 -6.45 -3.10
CA HIS A 15 10.52 -6.60 -2.66
C HIS A 15 10.80 -5.81 -1.39
N LYS A 16 10.30 -4.57 -1.32
CA LYS A 16 10.47 -3.72 -0.13
C LYS A 16 9.75 -4.30 1.08
N LEU A 17 8.50 -4.75 0.92
CA LEU A 17 7.73 -5.40 2.00
C LEU A 17 8.45 -6.66 2.51
N ARG A 18 8.95 -7.51 1.61
CA ARG A 18 9.70 -8.72 1.97
C ARG A 18 10.99 -8.40 2.72
N SER A 19 11.69 -7.33 2.32
CA SER A 19 12.91 -6.87 3.02
C SER A 19 12.61 -6.32 4.42
N LEU A 20 11.50 -5.59 4.58
CA LEU A 20 11.10 -5.01 5.87
C LEU A 20 10.53 -6.05 6.83
N PHE A 21 9.87 -7.08 6.29
CA PHE A 21 9.12 -8.06 7.07
C PHE A 21 9.47 -9.50 6.66
N PRO A 22 10.73 -9.94 6.85
CA PRO A 22 11.19 -11.25 6.40
C PRO A 22 10.41 -12.42 7.04
N SER A 23 9.85 -12.21 8.22
CA SER A 23 9.01 -13.21 8.92
C SER A 23 7.73 -13.58 8.17
N LEU A 24 7.20 -12.70 7.30
CA LEU A 24 6.02 -12.99 6.47
C LEU A 24 6.27 -14.10 5.44
N SER A 25 7.54 -14.32 5.04
CA SER A 25 7.88 -15.40 4.11
C SER A 25 8.08 -16.76 4.79
N ALA A 26 8.09 -16.80 6.14
CA ALA A 26 8.43 -18.01 6.89
C ALA A 26 7.21 -18.88 7.26
N LYS A 27 6.02 -18.34 7.24
CA LYS A 27 4.77 -19.03 7.62
C LYS A 27 3.57 -18.45 6.88
N PRO A 28 2.44 -19.19 6.80
CA PRO A 28 1.18 -18.61 6.28
C PRO A 28 0.77 -17.37 7.08
N PHE A 29 0.29 -16.35 6.37
CA PHE A 29 -0.19 -15.11 6.95
C PHE A 29 -1.37 -14.56 6.15
N ARG A 30 -2.19 -13.73 6.80
CA ARG A 30 -3.36 -13.10 6.18
C ARG A 30 -3.02 -11.68 5.75
N LEU A 31 -3.22 -11.40 4.45
CA LEU A 31 -2.96 -10.10 3.84
C LEU A 31 -4.27 -9.45 3.40
N LEU A 32 -4.51 -8.23 3.87
CA LEU A 32 -5.54 -7.35 3.32
C LEU A 32 -4.89 -6.33 2.38
N ASP A 33 -5.36 -6.29 1.13
CA ASP A 33 -5.06 -5.23 0.16
C ASP A 33 -6.24 -4.26 0.13
N PHE A 34 -6.10 -3.14 0.84
CA PHE A 34 -7.13 -2.13 0.97
C PHE A 34 -7.02 -1.10 -0.17
N GLY A 35 -8.03 -1.06 -1.03
CA GLY A 35 -8.02 -0.34 -2.31
C GLY A 35 -7.37 -1.17 -3.42
N CYS A 36 -7.73 -2.45 -3.51
CA CYS A 36 -7.08 -3.42 -4.42
C CYS A 36 -7.36 -3.17 -5.90
N GLY A 37 -8.34 -2.34 -6.24
CA GLY A 37 -8.77 -2.10 -7.61
C GLY A 37 -9.12 -3.42 -8.33
N VAL A 38 -8.55 -3.60 -9.52
CA VAL A 38 -8.73 -4.81 -10.34
C VAL A 38 -7.77 -5.95 -9.98
N GLY A 39 -7.18 -5.93 -8.78
CA GLY A 39 -6.32 -6.98 -8.25
C GLY A 39 -4.90 -7.01 -8.84
N ASN A 40 -4.36 -5.88 -9.26
CA ASN A 40 -3.02 -5.85 -9.86
C ASN A 40 -1.91 -6.29 -8.90
N LEU A 41 -2.06 -6.04 -7.59
CA LEU A 41 -1.10 -6.50 -6.59
C LEU A 41 -1.13 -8.01 -6.43
N TYR A 42 -2.34 -8.62 -6.43
CA TYR A 42 -2.50 -10.05 -6.20
C TYR A 42 -1.69 -10.92 -7.17
N LYS A 43 -1.65 -10.55 -8.45
CA LYS A 43 -0.89 -11.28 -9.47
C LYS A 43 0.55 -11.56 -9.03
N GLN A 44 1.18 -10.59 -8.36
CA GLN A 44 2.56 -10.71 -7.91
C GLN A 44 2.68 -11.18 -6.46
N VAL A 45 1.67 -10.94 -5.62
CA VAL A 45 1.66 -11.45 -4.23
C VAL A 45 1.77 -12.97 -4.22
N ALA A 46 1.06 -13.67 -5.10
CA ALA A 46 1.13 -15.12 -5.19
C ALA A 46 2.55 -15.64 -5.48
N ASP A 47 3.34 -14.92 -6.28
CA ASP A 47 4.72 -15.27 -6.59
C ASP A 47 5.70 -14.91 -5.44
N PHE A 48 5.51 -13.74 -4.83
CA PHE A 48 6.39 -13.25 -3.77
C PHE A 48 6.13 -13.87 -2.39
N PHE A 49 4.87 -14.19 -2.12
CA PHE A 49 4.37 -14.70 -0.86
C PHE A 49 3.38 -15.85 -1.09
N PRO A 50 3.85 -17.02 -1.55
CA PRO A 50 2.98 -18.13 -1.95
C PRO A 50 2.13 -18.70 -0.80
N THR A 51 2.45 -18.35 0.44
CA THR A 51 1.68 -18.75 1.64
C THR A 51 0.71 -17.69 2.13
N ALA A 52 0.61 -16.54 1.43
CA ALA A 52 -0.30 -15.47 1.81
C ALA A 52 -1.75 -15.87 1.52
N VAL A 53 -2.61 -15.72 2.52
CA VAL A 53 -4.07 -15.75 2.34
C VAL A 53 -4.51 -14.32 2.03
N TYR A 54 -4.79 -14.05 0.77
CA TYR A 54 -5.07 -12.70 0.26
C TYR A 54 -6.55 -12.38 0.27
N THR A 55 -6.87 -11.18 0.80
CA THR A 55 -8.17 -10.54 0.66
C THR A 55 -7.97 -9.17 0.04
N GLY A 56 -8.62 -8.89 -1.08
CA GLY A 56 -8.63 -7.58 -1.73
C GLY A 56 -9.97 -6.88 -1.51
N VAL A 57 -9.94 -5.59 -1.16
CA VAL A 57 -11.15 -4.79 -0.91
C VAL A 57 -11.08 -3.48 -1.68
N ASP A 58 -12.20 -3.14 -2.34
CA ASP A 58 -12.31 -1.89 -3.12
C ASP A 58 -13.77 -1.37 -3.10
N PRO A 59 -14.02 -0.06 -3.07
CA PRO A 59 -15.37 0.49 -3.16
C PRO A 59 -15.98 0.35 -4.56
N SER A 60 -15.19 0.17 -5.60
CA SER A 60 -15.67 0.03 -6.99
C SER A 60 -16.12 -1.40 -7.27
N LYS A 61 -17.44 -1.58 -7.41
CA LYS A 61 -18.06 -2.87 -7.79
C LYS A 61 -17.51 -3.41 -9.12
N ASP A 62 -17.31 -2.51 -10.08
CA ASP A 62 -16.76 -2.88 -11.40
C ASP A 62 -15.32 -3.39 -11.29
N SER A 63 -14.51 -2.78 -10.43
CA SER A 63 -13.15 -3.22 -10.17
C SER A 63 -13.13 -4.60 -9.51
N ILE A 64 -13.97 -4.83 -8.51
CA ILE A 64 -14.10 -6.13 -7.83
C ILE A 64 -14.60 -7.20 -8.78
N GLN A 65 -15.60 -6.91 -9.62
CA GLN A 65 -16.08 -7.87 -10.62
C GLN A 65 -14.97 -8.26 -11.61
N LYS A 66 -14.19 -7.30 -12.08
CA LYS A 66 -13.03 -7.54 -12.94
C LYS A 66 -11.97 -8.39 -12.24
N ALA A 67 -11.65 -8.09 -10.97
CA ALA A 67 -10.69 -8.85 -10.18
C ALA A 67 -11.14 -10.31 -10.02
N ARG A 68 -12.41 -10.54 -9.63
CA ARG A 68 -13.00 -11.90 -9.52
C ARG A 68 -12.95 -12.66 -10.82
N SER A 69 -13.30 -12.01 -11.94
CA SER A 69 -13.27 -12.64 -13.27
C SER A 69 -11.84 -12.99 -13.71
N ARG A 70 -10.86 -12.16 -13.33
CA ARG A 70 -9.46 -12.33 -13.71
C ARG A 70 -8.78 -13.46 -12.95
N PHE A 71 -9.14 -13.68 -11.69
CA PHE A 71 -8.45 -14.62 -10.79
C PHE A 71 -9.31 -15.82 -10.36
N GLN A 72 -10.55 -15.95 -10.84
CA GLN A 72 -11.41 -17.13 -10.80
C GLN A 72 -11.44 -17.89 -9.46
N GLY A 73 -11.39 -17.20 -8.33
CA GLY A 73 -11.47 -17.82 -6.99
C GLY A 73 -10.13 -18.12 -6.32
N ASP A 74 -9.00 -17.81 -6.95
CA ASP A 74 -7.68 -17.97 -6.35
C ASP A 74 -7.42 -16.99 -5.20
N ALA A 75 -8.22 -15.92 -5.10
CA ALA A 75 -8.17 -14.92 -4.04
C ALA A 75 -9.58 -14.43 -3.67
N ASP A 76 -9.71 -13.90 -2.47
CA ASP A 76 -10.95 -13.31 -1.98
C ASP A 76 -10.99 -11.82 -2.33
N PHE A 77 -11.90 -11.41 -3.22
CA PHE A 77 -12.13 -10.01 -3.58
C PHE A 77 -13.50 -9.56 -3.13
N GLN A 78 -13.58 -8.51 -2.34
CA GLN A 78 -14.81 -8.06 -1.69
C GLN A 78 -15.08 -6.58 -1.97
N GLU A 79 -16.36 -6.23 -2.09
CA GLU A 79 -16.78 -4.84 -2.07
C GLU A 79 -16.61 -4.29 -0.65
N HIS A 80 -16.15 -3.04 -0.54
CA HIS A 80 -15.95 -2.38 0.74
C HIS A 80 -17.21 -2.44 1.64
N ASP A 81 -18.38 -2.20 1.05
CA ASP A 81 -19.67 -2.16 1.76
C ASP A 81 -20.18 -3.53 2.21
N SER A 82 -19.55 -4.63 1.78
CA SER A 82 -19.94 -5.98 2.23
C SER A 82 -19.63 -6.21 3.71
N ASN A 83 -18.67 -5.50 4.26
CA ASN A 83 -18.14 -5.63 5.63
C ASN A 83 -17.68 -7.04 6.03
N GLN A 84 -17.74 -8.02 5.14
CA GLN A 84 -17.32 -9.41 5.43
C GLN A 84 -15.81 -9.52 5.68
N TRP A 85 -15.02 -8.68 5.00
CA TRP A 85 -13.58 -8.58 5.18
C TRP A 85 -13.18 -8.12 6.60
N GLU A 86 -14.08 -7.48 7.33
CA GLU A 86 -13.85 -7.01 8.71
C GLU A 86 -13.88 -8.13 9.75
N ALA A 87 -14.44 -9.28 9.40
CA ALA A 87 -14.54 -10.43 10.30
C ALA A 87 -13.21 -11.19 10.47
N ASN A 88 -12.18 -10.86 9.67
CA ASN A 88 -10.91 -11.53 9.65
C ASN A 88 -9.82 -10.70 10.37
N GLY A 89 -8.99 -11.34 11.20
CA GLY A 89 -7.74 -10.73 11.67
C GLY A 89 -6.67 -10.82 10.59
N TYR A 90 -5.86 -9.76 10.42
CA TYR A 90 -4.79 -9.69 9.40
C TYR A 90 -3.41 -9.55 10.03
N ASP A 91 -2.43 -10.20 9.45
CA ASP A 91 -1.03 -10.08 9.83
C ASP A 91 -0.34 -8.93 9.08
N LEU A 92 -0.84 -8.62 7.88
CA LEU A 92 -0.43 -7.46 7.09
C LEU A 92 -1.66 -6.80 6.47
N ILE A 93 -1.84 -5.52 6.71
CA ILE A 93 -2.76 -4.67 5.95
C ILE A 93 -1.92 -3.73 5.11
N PHE A 94 -2.12 -3.78 3.80
CA PHE A 94 -1.41 -2.98 2.82
C PHE A 94 -2.40 -2.11 2.05
N SER A 95 -2.09 -0.82 1.92
CA SER A 95 -2.85 0.12 1.11
C SER A 95 -1.88 0.97 0.30
N ALA A 96 -2.06 1.04 -1.01
CA ALA A 96 -1.14 1.74 -1.89
C ALA A 96 -1.87 2.62 -2.91
N GLY A 97 -1.65 3.93 -2.83
CA GLY A 97 -2.28 4.87 -3.75
C GLY A 97 -3.78 5.04 -3.51
N VAL A 98 -4.21 5.06 -2.26
CA VAL A 98 -5.63 5.08 -1.86
C VAL A 98 -5.96 6.32 -1.01
N PHE A 99 -5.11 6.65 -0.05
CA PHE A 99 -5.40 7.69 0.93
C PHE A 99 -5.52 9.09 0.34
N HIS A 100 -4.90 9.34 -0.81
CA HIS A 100 -5.03 10.62 -1.52
C HIS A 100 -6.41 10.81 -2.21
N HIS A 101 -7.24 9.76 -2.31
CA HIS A 101 -8.64 9.82 -2.76
C HIS A 101 -9.63 9.95 -1.58
N ILE A 102 -9.17 9.81 -0.35
CA ILE A 102 -10.01 9.85 0.85
C ILE A 102 -9.89 11.24 1.50
N PRO A 103 -11.00 11.87 1.91
CA PRO A 103 -10.94 13.14 2.64
C PRO A 103 -10.05 13.05 3.88
N HIS A 104 -9.16 14.02 4.07
CA HIS A 104 -8.17 13.97 5.16
C HIS A 104 -8.80 13.88 6.55
N ILE A 105 -10.03 14.37 6.71
CA ILE A 105 -10.76 14.31 7.98
C ILE A 105 -11.12 12.87 8.37
N GLU A 106 -11.26 11.97 7.39
CA GLU A 106 -11.63 10.56 7.60
C GLU A 106 -10.43 9.66 7.88
N HIS A 107 -9.20 10.14 7.64
CA HIS A 107 -7.99 9.31 7.75
C HIS A 107 -7.78 8.73 9.14
N THR A 108 -8.06 9.49 10.22
CA THR A 108 -7.86 8.97 11.59
C THR A 108 -8.81 7.81 11.87
N GLU A 109 -10.08 7.95 11.50
CA GLU A 109 -11.10 6.92 11.72
C GLU A 109 -10.80 5.66 10.92
N LEU A 110 -10.47 5.83 9.63
CA LEU A 110 -10.11 4.71 8.76
C LEU A 110 -8.86 3.98 9.26
N ILE A 111 -7.80 4.70 9.63
CA ILE A 111 -6.56 4.10 10.16
C ILE A 111 -6.84 3.37 11.48
N ASN A 112 -7.71 3.93 12.34
CA ASN A 112 -8.16 3.26 13.57
C ASN A 112 -8.90 1.95 13.25
N LYS A 113 -9.83 1.98 12.30
CA LYS A 113 -10.56 0.80 11.83
C LYS A 113 -9.58 -0.26 11.29
N LEU A 114 -8.70 0.09 10.37
CA LEU A 114 -7.71 -0.84 9.80
C LEU A 114 -6.79 -1.41 10.89
N SER A 115 -6.32 -0.58 11.84
CA SER A 115 -5.48 -1.05 12.94
C SER A 115 -6.20 -2.03 13.86
N SER A 116 -7.52 -1.84 14.06
CA SER A 116 -8.32 -2.76 14.90
C SER A 116 -8.41 -4.17 14.31
N LEU A 117 -8.36 -4.29 12.99
CA LEU A 117 -8.41 -5.56 12.25
C LEU A 117 -7.07 -6.31 12.22
N LEU A 118 -5.99 -5.69 12.66
CA LEU A 118 -4.71 -6.39 12.77
C LEU A 118 -4.72 -7.45 13.88
N ASN A 119 -4.07 -8.56 13.61
CA ASN A 119 -3.65 -9.49 14.65
C ASN A 119 -2.57 -8.88 15.55
N GLN A 120 -2.36 -9.44 16.75
CA GLN A 120 -1.25 -9.09 17.63
C GLN A 120 0.07 -9.25 16.87
N GLY A 121 0.91 -8.23 16.88
CA GLY A 121 2.15 -8.20 16.09
C GLY A 121 1.97 -7.91 14.59
N GLY A 122 0.71 -7.81 14.12
CA GLY A 122 0.37 -7.47 12.73
C GLY A 122 0.79 -6.05 12.35
N ARG A 123 0.90 -5.79 11.07
CA ARG A 123 1.40 -4.52 10.55
C ARG A 123 0.43 -3.84 9.59
N LEU A 124 0.29 -2.52 9.75
CA LEU A 124 -0.34 -1.65 8.76
C LEU A 124 0.75 -0.95 7.94
N VAL A 125 0.59 -0.97 6.62
CA VAL A 125 1.48 -0.27 5.68
C VAL A 125 0.62 0.59 4.75
N ILE A 126 0.85 1.90 4.74
CA ILE A 126 0.25 2.85 3.80
C ILE A 126 1.35 3.37 2.89
N TRP A 127 1.18 3.19 1.58
CA TRP A 127 2.13 3.57 0.53
C TRP A 127 1.52 4.65 -0.36
N GLU A 128 2.14 5.83 -0.40
CA GLU A 128 1.56 7.00 -1.05
C GLU A 128 2.57 7.78 -1.91
N HIS A 129 2.03 8.62 -2.75
CA HIS A 129 2.75 9.61 -3.51
C HIS A 129 3.32 10.69 -2.59
N ASN A 130 4.60 11.07 -2.81
CA ASN A 130 5.25 12.08 -1.99
C ASN A 130 4.95 13.50 -2.51
N PRO A 131 4.17 14.33 -1.76
CA PRO A 131 3.89 15.71 -2.16
C PRO A 131 5.11 16.63 -2.14
N LEU A 132 6.22 16.24 -1.53
CA LEU A 132 7.46 17.02 -1.53
C LEU A 132 8.27 16.83 -2.81
N ASN A 133 7.98 15.81 -3.61
CA ASN A 133 8.68 15.55 -4.86
C ASN A 133 7.97 16.26 -6.03
N PRO A 134 8.61 17.26 -6.70
CA PRO A 134 7.95 18.03 -7.76
C PRO A 134 7.62 17.20 -9.01
N VAL A 135 8.39 16.14 -9.28
CA VAL A 135 8.12 15.23 -10.40
C VAL A 135 6.85 14.44 -10.11
N THR A 136 6.69 13.96 -8.88
CA THR A 136 5.48 13.25 -8.44
C THR A 136 4.24 14.15 -8.52
N GLN A 137 4.34 15.40 -8.04
CA GLN A 137 3.23 16.37 -8.15
C GLN A 137 2.78 16.54 -9.60
N LYS A 138 3.72 16.67 -10.53
CA LYS A 138 3.40 16.79 -11.95
C LYS A 138 2.74 15.53 -12.49
N ILE A 139 3.27 14.35 -12.16
CA ILE A 139 2.73 13.06 -12.63
C ILE A 139 1.29 12.87 -12.16
N VAL A 140 1.01 13.13 -10.89
CA VAL A 140 -0.35 13.01 -10.33
C VAL A 140 -1.29 14.01 -10.99
N LYS A 141 -0.86 15.27 -11.13
CA LYS A 141 -1.68 16.30 -11.81
C LYS A 141 -2.04 15.94 -13.26
N ASP A 142 -1.13 15.26 -13.97
CA ASP A 142 -1.32 14.87 -15.37
C ASP A 142 -2.03 13.50 -15.52
N CYS A 143 -2.37 12.82 -14.40
CA CYS A 143 -3.00 11.51 -14.38
C CYS A 143 -4.55 11.63 -14.34
N PRO A 144 -5.27 11.14 -15.33
CA PRO A 144 -6.74 11.23 -15.34
C PRO A 144 -7.43 10.45 -14.18
N PHE A 145 -6.74 9.48 -13.59
CA PHE A 145 -7.26 8.70 -12.46
C PHE A 145 -7.07 9.42 -11.11
N ASP A 146 -6.26 10.47 -11.07
CA ASP A 146 -5.89 11.22 -9.87
C ASP A 146 -6.41 12.67 -9.93
N GLU A 147 -7.44 12.94 -10.77
CA GLU A 147 -7.97 14.30 -10.99
C GLU A 147 -8.44 14.96 -9.67
N ASP A 148 -9.06 14.17 -8.78
CA ASP A 148 -9.54 14.60 -7.46
C ASP A 148 -8.54 14.28 -6.32
N ALA A 149 -7.33 13.82 -6.64
CA ALA A 149 -6.36 13.39 -5.64
C ALA A 149 -5.81 14.57 -4.83
N VAL A 150 -5.84 14.44 -3.51
CA VAL A 150 -5.19 15.37 -2.59
C VAL A 150 -4.01 14.67 -1.93
N LEU A 151 -2.80 14.94 -2.40
CA LEU A 151 -1.59 14.29 -1.92
C LEU A 151 -1.41 14.47 -0.41
N VAL A 152 -1.11 13.37 0.27
CA VAL A 152 -1.00 13.32 1.73
C VAL A 152 0.48 13.37 2.15
N PRO A 153 0.91 14.34 2.96
CA PRO A 153 2.27 14.34 3.51
C PRO A 153 2.49 13.14 4.46
N SER A 154 3.66 12.50 4.36
CA SER A 154 4.02 11.33 5.21
C SER A 154 3.90 11.62 6.71
N LYS A 155 4.18 12.85 7.14
CA LYS A 155 4.03 13.30 8.53
C LYS A 155 2.58 13.20 9.03
N ASN A 156 1.60 13.41 8.15
CA ASN A 156 0.17 13.32 8.50
C ASN A 156 -0.19 11.85 8.77
N ILE A 157 0.13 10.94 7.85
CA ILE A 157 -0.10 9.49 8.06
C ILE A 157 0.64 9.01 9.32
N LYS A 158 1.90 9.39 9.51
CA LYS A 158 2.66 9.06 10.73
C LYS A 158 1.93 9.54 11.99
N SER A 159 1.41 10.77 11.99
CA SER A 159 0.66 11.31 13.13
C SER A 159 -0.59 10.48 13.44
N HIS A 160 -1.35 10.05 12.41
CA HIS A 160 -2.52 9.19 12.61
C HIS A 160 -2.13 7.83 13.20
N PHE A 161 -1.04 7.20 12.73
CA PHE A 161 -0.53 5.93 13.28
C PHE A 161 -0.21 6.05 14.77
N THR A 162 0.44 7.15 15.16
CA THR A 162 0.76 7.42 16.57
C THR A 162 -0.50 7.61 17.42
N ARG A 163 -1.52 8.29 16.88
CA ARG A 163 -2.80 8.52 17.57
C ARG A 163 -3.59 7.24 17.84
N VAL A 164 -3.52 6.27 16.94
CA VAL A 164 -4.19 4.97 17.11
C VAL A 164 -3.31 3.93 17.82
N SER A 165 -2.24 4.38 18.47
CA SER A 165 -1.36 3.55 19.30
C SER A 165 -0.65 2.40 18.56
N LEU A 166 -0.38 2.58 17.26
CA LEU A 166 0.52 1.67 16.57
C LEU A 166 1.96 1.94 17.02
N SER A 167 2.68 0.88 17.34
CA SER A 167 4.10 0.92 17.74
C SER A 167 5.04 0.84 16.53
N ASN A 168 6.33 1.05 16.75
CA ASN A 168 7.38 0.90 15.74
C ASN A 168 7.10 1.67 14.44
N VAL A 169 6.50 2.88 14.57
CA VAL A 169 6.09 3.69 13.41
C VAL A 169 7.30 4.23 12.66
N GLN A 170 7.43 3.84 11.39
CA GLN A 170 8.52 4.26 10.50
C GLN A 170 7.97 4.91 9.23
N VAL A 171 8.71 5.89 8.72
CA VAL A 171 8.51 6.49 7.39
C VAL A 171 9.71 6.15 6.54
N ILE A 172 9.48 5.59 5.36
CA ILE A 172 10.53 5.22 4.42
C ILE A 172 10.18 5.79 3.06
N TYR A 173 11.08 6.58 2.49
CA TYR A 173 10.95 7.12 1.13
C TYR A 173 11.53 6.16 0.11
N THR A 174 10.94 6.15 -1.09
CA THR A 174 11.27 5.23 -2.18
C THR A 174 11.14 5.90 -3.54
N THR A 175 11.60 5.22 -4.60
CA THR A 175 11.45 5.70 -5.98
C THR A 175 12.22 7.03 -6.19
N PHE A 176 13.51 7.00 -5.89
CA PHE A 176 14.36 8.20 -5.99
C PHE A 176 14.76 8.51 -7.43
N PHE A 177 14.90 7.49 -8.27
CA PHE A 177 15.43 7.63 -9.61
C PHE A 177 14.35 7.38 -10.65
N PRO A 178 14.17 8.28 -11.64
CA PRO A 178 13.32 8.03 -12.80
C PRO A 178 13.92 6.92 -13.69
N LYS A 179 13.13 6.35 -14.60
CA LYS A 179 13.53 5.20 -15.43
C LYS A 179 14.86 5.40 -16.15
N PHE A 180 15.14 6.60 -16.65
CA PHE A 180 16.41 6.89 -17.35
C PHE A 180 17.65 6.87 -16.42
N LEU A 181 17.44 6.90 -15.08
CA LEU A 181 18.48 6.74 -14.06
C LEU A 181 18.34 5.41 -13.29
N SER A 182 17.64 4.43 -13.85
CA SER A 182 17.37 3.14 -13.19
C SER A 182 18.64 2.37 -12.78
N ALA A 183 19.77 2.63 -13.43
CA ALA A 183 21.06 2.10 -13.01
C ALA A 183 21.46 2.52 -11.58
N LEU A 184 20.87 3.60 -11.03
CA LEU A 184 21.11 4.07 -9.67
C LEU A 184 20.13 3.50 -8.64
N ASN A 185 19.15 2.69 -9.04
CA ASN A 185 18.14 2.12 -8.13
C ASN A 185 18.76 1.26 -7.00
N PHE A 186 20.00 0.76 -7.16
CA PHE A 186 20.72 0.07 -6.10
C PHE A 186 20.97 0.96 -4.87
N MET A 187 20.92 2.29 -5.02
CA MET A 187 21.05 3.26 -3.94
C MET A 187 19.74 3.48 -3.13
N ASP A 188 18.56 3.18 -3.72
CA ASP A 188 17.26 3.39 -3.08
C ASP A 188 17.18 2.87 -1.63
N PRO A 189 17.70 1.67 -1.30
CA PRO A 189 17.65 1.17 0.08
C PRO A 189 18.36 2.04 1.10
N TYR A 190 19.39 2.76 0.68
CA TYR A 190 20.22 3.63 1.54
C TYR A 190 19.64 5.05 1.69
N LEU A 191 18.73 5.43 0.81
CA LEU A 191 18.13 6.78 0.76
C LEU A 191 16.78 6.87 1.48
N GLY A 192 16.27 5.77 2.04
CA GLY A 192 14.92 5.69 2.62
C GLY A 192 14.60 6.72 3.70
N TRP A 193 15.59 7.35 4.30
CA TRP A 193 15.45 8.44 5.29
C TRP A 193 15.26 9.82 4.64
N LEU A 194 15.61 9.98 3.36
CA LEU A 194 15.63 11.27 2.65
C LEU A 194 14.24 11.56 2.05
N PRO A 195 13.58 12.70 2.37
CA PRO A 195 12.22 12.99 1.96
C PRO A 195 12.09 13.47 0.50
N LEU A 196 12.96 12.98 -0.39
CA LEU A 196 13.02 13.36 -1.81
C LEU A 196 12.54 12.25 -2.76
N GLY A 197 12.27 11.05 -2.26
CA GLY A 197 11.71 9.97 -3.07
C GLY A 197 10.36 10.33 -3.68
N GLY A 198 10.02 9.77 -4.83
CA GLY A 198 8.74 9.99 -5.51
C GLY A 198 7.55 9.42 -4.75
N GLN A 199 7.81 8.40 -3.94
CA GLN A 199 6.82 7.77 -3.07
C GLN A 199 7.38 7.62 -1.66
N TYR A 200 6.49 7.36 -0.71
CA TYR A 200 6.85 6.96 0.65
C TYR A 200 5.92 5.85 1.15
N LEU A 201 6.37 5.12 2.14
CA LEU A 201 5.50 4.27 2.95
C LEU A 201 5.60 4.66 4.42
N VAL A 202 4.48 4.52 5.12
CA VAL A 202 4.43 4.54 6.58
C VAL A 202 4.01 3.17 7.05
N THR A 203 4.75 2.60 7.99
CA THR A 203 4.42 1.33 8.63
C THR A 203 4.34 1.48 10.14
N GLY A 204 3.43 0.72 10.76
CA GLY A 204 3.29 0.60 12.21
C GLY A 204 2.83 -0.81 12.58
N GLN A 205 3.04 -1.19 13.82
CA GLN A 205 2.76 -2.52 14.35
C GLN A 205 1.72 -2.43 15.47
N LYS A 206 0.80 -3.38 15.51
CA LYS A 206 -0.11 -3.60 16.65
C LYS A 206 0.61 -4.39 17.73
N ASP A 207 0.67 -3.82 18.94
CA ASP A 207 1.26 -4.47 20.12
C ASP A 207 0.36 -5.55 20.67
#